data_5150febe7f3b493ff2cb62e119f08bac
#
_entry.id   5150febe7f3b493ff2cb62e119f08bac
#
_cell.length_a   1.000
_cell.length_b   1.000
_cell.length_c   1.000
_cell.angle_alpha   90.00
_cell.angle_beta   90.00
_cell.angle_gamma   90.00
#
_symmetry.space_group_name_H-M   'P 1'
#
loop_
_entity.id
_entity.type
_entity.pdbx_description
1 polymer ?
#
loop_
_entity_poly.entity_id
_entity_poly.type
_entity_poly.pdbx_seq_one_letter_code
_entity_poly.pdbx_strand_id
1 'polypeptide(L)'
;SLVSDQPMSNEETLKGATNRLDNIQNLKANFFVSIEGGVDLLDDNYEAFAWIVISHKNKISKAKTATFPLPLKISKLIQQGYELGDADDIVFKRSNSKQQNGAVGILTDNVINRTDYYSHAIILALIPFTNTKLY
;
A
#
# COMPACT_ATOMS: atom_id res chain seq x y z
N SER A 1 12.46 -3.06 -4.73
CA SER A 1 11.59 -4.14 -4.17
C SER A 1 11.60 -5.42 -5.01
N LEU A 2 12.26 -5.43 -6.18
CA LEU A 2 12.31 -6.54 -7.13
C LEU A 2 10.92 -6.92 -7.70
N VAL A 3 10.00 -5.98 -7.69
CA VAL A 3 8.72 -6.02 -8.40
C VAL A 3 8.64 -4.79 -9.30
N SER A 4 7.61 -4.68 -10.13
CA SER A 4 7.40 -3.51 -10.99
C SER A 4 7.25 -2.23 -10.13
N ASP A 5 7.55 -1.08 -10.71
CA ASP A 5 7.39 0.23 -10.04
C ASP A 5 5.93 0.46 -9.63
N GLN A 6 5.00 -0.06 -10.41
CA GLN A 6 3.59 -0.15 -10.06
C GLN A 6 3.17 -1.62 -9.98
N PRO A 7 3.07 -2.21 -8.77
CA PRO A 7 2.53 -3.56 -8.63
C PRO A 7 1.08 -3.64 -9.12
N MET A 8 0.81 -4.62 -9.98
CA MET A 8 -0.44 -4.75 -10.73
C MET A 8 -1.32 -5.90 -10.26
N SER A 9 -0.97 -6.55 -9.15
CA SER A 9 -1.78 -7.60 -8.54
C SER A 9 -1.59 -7.62 -7.02
N ASN A 10 -2.52 -8.29 -6.36
CA ASN A 10 -2.44 -8.53 -4.92
C ASN A 10 -1.14 -9.26 -4.55
N GLU A 11 -0.80 -10.31 -5.29
CA GLU A 11 0.39 -11.14 -5.06
C GLU A 11 1.68 -10.35 -5.29
N GLU A 12 1.75 -9.58 -6.36
CA GLU A 12 2.91 -8.76 -6.67
C GLU A 12 3.13 -7.68 -5.59
N THR A 13 2.06 -7.06 -5.13
CA THR A 13 2.11 -6.05 -4.07
C THR A 13 2.63 -6.64 -2.76
N LEU A 14 2.13 -7.80 -2.37
CA LEU A 14 2.60 -8.50 -1.17
C LEU A 14 4.07 -8.92 -1.29
N LYS A 15 4.47 -9.40 -2.46
CA LYS A 15 5.87 -9.74 -2.74
C LYS A 15 6.77 -8.51 -2.63
N GLY A 16 6.34 -7.37 -3.16
CA GLY A 16 7.06 -6.11 -3.04
C GLY A 16 7.26 -5.69 -1.58
N ALA A 17 6.20 -5.75 -0.78
CA ALA A 17 6.27 -5.46 0.65
C ALA A 17 7.23 -6.39 1.39
N THR A 18 7.20 -7.69 1.09
CA THR A 18 8.10 -8.68 1.68
C THR A 18 9.55 -8.41 1.31
N ASN A 19 9.83 -8.16 0.03
CA ASN A 19 11.18 -7.85 -0.44
C ASN A 19 11.74 -6.57 0.21
N ARG A 20 10.93 -5.55 0.40
CA ARG A 20 11.33 -4.32 1.10
C ARG A 20 11.72 -4.63 2.54
N LEU A 21 10.93 -5.47 3.21
CA LEU A 21 11.22 -5.88 4.58
C LEU A 21 12.56 -6.62 4.66
N ASP A 22 12.80 -7.57 3.77
CA ASP A 22 14.03 -8.36 3.74
C ASP A 22 15.27 -7.49 3.55
N ASN A 23 15.17 -6.43 2.75
CA ASN A 23 16.28 -5.52 2.48
C ASN A 23 16.72 -4.68 3.70
N ILE A 24 15.91 -4.59 4.74
CA ILE A 24 16.23 -3.80 5.95
C ILE A 24 16.49 -4.63 7.19
N GLN A 25 16.46 -5.97 7.09
CA GLN A 25 16.65 -6.87 8.24
C GLN A 25 18.04 -6.78 8.89
N ASN A 26 19.04 -6.29 8.17
CA ASN A 26 20.39 -6.07 8.68
C ASN A 26 20.56 -4.79 9.50
N LEU A 27 19.54 -3.94 9.53
CA LEU A 27 19.52 -2.73 10.37
C LEU A 27 19.22 -3.10 11.82
N LYS A 28 19.61 -2.22 12.75
CA LYS A 28 19.30 -2.39 14.18
C LYS A 28 17.94 -1.75 14.49
N ALA A 29 16.95 -2.58 14.73
CA ALA A 29 15.62 -2.13 15.15
C ALA A 29 14.88 -3.26 15.88
N ASN A 30 13.91 -2.90 16.70
CA ASN A 30 13.02 -3.86 17.36
C ASN A 30 11.91 -4.32 16.41
N PHE A 31 11.40 -3.41 15.61
CA PHE A 31 10.38 -3.67 14.60
C PHE A 31 10.87 -3.22 13.23
N PHE A 32 10.60 -4.03 12.23
CA PHE A 32 10.79 -3.69 10.83
C PHE A 32 9.41 -3.64 10.18
N VAL A 33 9.12 -2.55 9.51
CA VAL A 33 7.80 -2.32 8.87
C VAL A 33 8.03 -1.97 7.41
N SER A 34 7.34 -2.65 6.54
CA SER A 34 7.28 -2.30 5.12
C SER A 34 5.85 -2.03 4.68
N ILE A 35 5.71 -1.10 3.75
CA ILE A 35 4.44 -0.74 3.13
C ILE A 35 4.65 -0.74 1.61
N GLU A 36 3.83 -1.46 0.89
CA GLU A 36 3.81 -1.45 -0.57
C GLU A 36 2.40 -1.20 -1.06
N GLY A 37 2.24 -0.14 -1.84
CA GLY A 37 0.98 0.16 -2.52
C GLY A 37 0.90 -0.58 -3.84
N GLY A 38 -0.30 -0.98 -4.23
CA GLY A 38 -0.56 -1.64 -5.49
C GLY A 38 -2.00 -1.50 -5.93
N VAL A 39 -2.27 -2.05 -7.09
CA VAL A 39 -3.61 -2.14 -7.66
C VAL A 39 -3.90 -3.58 -8.06
N ASP A 40 -5.15 -3.92 -8.14
CA ASP A 40 -5.59 -5.19 -8.70
C ASP A 40 -6.83 -4.98 -9.55
N LEU A 41 -7.04 -5.85 -10.49
CA LEU A 41 -8.21 -5.79 -11.36
C LEU A 41 -9.42 -6.36 -10.63
N LEU A 42 -10.48 -5.56 -10.57
CA LEU A 42 -11.79 -5.97 -10.06
C LEU A 42 -12.83 -5.64 -11.14
N ASP A 43 -13.45 -6.68 -11.68
CA ASP A 43 -14.28 -6.56 -12.89
C ASP A 43 -13.46 -5.92 -14.04
N ASP A 44 -13.90 -4.86 -14.65
CA ASP A 44 -13.19 -4.17 -15.73
C ASP A 44 -12.43 -2.91 -15.26
N ASN A 45 -12.22 -2.76 -13.96
CA ASN A 45 -11.57 -1.59 -13.38
C ASN A 45 -10.54 -2.00 -12.33
N TYR A 46 -9.71 -1.06 -11.90
CA TYR A 46 -8.73 -1.32 -10.83
C TYR A 46 -9.25 -0.82 -9.49
N GLU A 47 -8.89 -1.56 -8.45
CA GLU A 47 -8.95 -1.13 -7.06
C GLU A 47 -7.53 -0.91 -6.53
N ALA A 48 -7.39 0.03 -5.59
CA ALA A 48 -6.13 0.32 -4.94
C ALA A 48 -6.13 -0.16 -3.49
N PHE A 49 -4.95 -0.51 -2.99
CA PHE A 49 -4.72 -0.97 -1.62
C PHE A 49 -3.22 -0.88 -1.30
N ALA A 50 -2.87 -1.24 -0.08
CA ALA A 50 -1.47 -1.44 0.30
C ALA A 50 -1.35 -2.66 1.22
N TRP A 51 -0.22 -3.36 1.11
CA TRP A 51 0.19 -4.39 2.06
C TRP A 51 1.14 -3.82 3.09
N ILE A 52 0.92 -4.21 4.34
CA ILE A 52 1.79 -3.94 5.48
C ILE A 52 2.41 -5.28 5.89
N VAL A 53 3.73 -5.33 5.98
CA VAL A 53 4.45 -6.49 6.51
C VAL A 53 5.32 -6.03 7.67
N ILE A 54 5.18 -6.67 8.82
CA ILE A 54 5.91 -6.33 10.05
C ILE A 54 6.69 -7.55 10.51
N SER A 55 7.96 -7.35 10.85
CA SER A 55 8.82 -8.34 11.48
C SER A 55 9.26 -7.86 12.86
N HIS A 56 9.15 -8.73 13.85
CA HIS A 56 9.63 -8.52 15.21
C HIS A 56 10.02 -9.86 15.83
N LYS A 57 11.25 -9.97 16.37
CA LYS A 57 11.76 -11.18 17.01
C LYS A 57 11.55 -12.44 16.15
N ASN A 58 11.88 -12.36 14.86
CA ASN A 58 11.74 -13.46 13.89
C ASN A 58 10.30 -13.91 13.60
N LYS A 59 9.30 -13.17 14.06
CA LYS A 59 7.90 -13.35 13.66
C LYS A 59 7.52 -12.33 12.60
N ILE A 60 6.73 -12.76 11.63
CA ILE A 60 6.22 -11.93 10.55
C ILE A 60 4.70 -11.87 10.63
N SER A 61 4.16 -10.66 10.56
CA SER A 61 2.73 -10.41 10.45
C SER A 61 2.45 -9.59 9.20
N LYS A 62 1.28 -9.79 8.64
CA LYS A 62 0.83 -9.12 7.42
C LYS A 62 -0.59 -8.61 7.61
N ALA A 63 -0.86 -7.43 7.11
CA ALA A 63 -2.21 -6.92 6.98
C ALA A 63 -2.33 -6.11 5.70
N LYS A 64 -3.53 -6.02 5.19
CA LYS A 64 -3.85 -5.28 3.98
C LYS A 64 -4.79 -4.14 4.35
N THR A 65 -4.60 -2.97 3.75
CA THR A 65 -5.57 -1.87 3.88
C THR A 65 -6.91 -2.29 3.31
N ALA A 66 -7.95 -1.54 3.61
CA ALA A 66 -9.16 -1.60 2.81
C ALA A 66 -8.83 -1.27 1.35
N THR A 67 -9.60 -1.80 0.43
CA THR A 67 -9.50 -1.51 -1.01
C THR A 67 -10.50 -0.42 -1.39
N PHE A 68 -10.18 0.36 -2.42
CA PHE A 68 -11.12 1.33 -2.95
C PHE A 68 -11.06 1.37 -4.48
N PRO A 69 -12.20 1.62 -5.14
CA PRO A 69 -12.25 1.66 -6.59
C PRO A 69 -11.55 2.91 -7.12
N LEU A 70 -10.82 2.74 -8.22
CA LEU A 70 -10.17 3.86 -8.91
C LEU A 70 -11.08 4.42 -10.00
N PRO A 71 -11.03 5.74 -10.25
CA PRO A 71 -11.69 6.31 -11.41
C PRO A 71 -11.24 5.66 -12.71
N LEU A 72 -12.15 5.50 -13.67
CA LEU A 72 -11.86 4.88 -14.95
C LEU A 72 -10.68 5.53 -15.69
N LYS A 73 -10.59 6.86 -15.63
CA LYS A 73 -9.48 7.59 -16.26
C LYS A 73 -8.12 7.22 -15.65
N ILE A 74 -8.05 7.05 -14.34
CA ILE A 74 -6.84 6.61 -13.63
C ILE A 74 -6.51 5.17 -14.00
N SER A 75 -7.50 4.27 -14.02
CA SER A 75 -7.29 2.88 -14.43
C SER A 75 -6.73 2.77 -15.85
N LYS A 76 -7.21 3.57 -16.78
CA LYS A 76 -6.69 3.61 -18.15
C LYS A 76 -5.23 4.06 -18.22
N LEU A 77 -4.84 5.06 -17.43
CA LEU A 77 -3.45 5.51 -17.37
C LEU A 77 -2.54 4.44 -16.77
N ILE A 78 -2.98 3.74 -15.73
CA ILE A 78 -2.23 2.63 -15.14
C ILE A 78 -2.03 1.51 -16.18
N GLN A 79 -3.05 1.18 -16.97
CA GLN A 79 -2.93 0.21 -18.08
C GLN A 79 -1.92 0.66 -19.15
N GLN A 80 -1.71 1.95 -19.31
CA GLN A 80 -0.72 2.53 -20.22
C GLN A 80 0.70 2.57 -19.63
N GLY A 81 0.89 2.12 -18.39
CA GLY A 81 2.18 2.04 -17.73
C GLY A 81 2.49 3.16 -16.73
N TYR A 82 1.54 4.05 -16.45
CA TYR A 82 1.72 5.08 -15.41
C TYR A 82 1.61 4.46 -14.01
N GLU A 83 2.41 4.93 -13.07
CA GLU A 83 2.19 4.67 -11.66
C GLU A 83 0.94 5.40 -11.16
N LEU A 84 0.30 4.89 -10.11
CA LEU A 84 -0.91 5.49 -9.54
C LEU A 84 -0.70 6.97 -9.17
N GLY A 85 0.44 7.31 -8.54
CA GLY A 85 0.71 8.71 -8.18
C GLY A 85 0.79 9.64 -9.38
N ASP A 86 1.42 9.20 -10.47
CA ASP A 86 1.51 9.99 -11.71
C ASP A 86 0.15 10.11 -12.40
N ALA A 87 -0.64 9.04 -12.41
CA ALA A 87 -1.99 9.05 -12.94
C ALA A 87 -2.90 10.01 -12.16
N ASP A 88 -2.77 10.02 -10.83
CA ASP A 88 -3.49 10.97 -9.96
C ASP A 88 -3.13 12.42 -10.31
N ASP A 89 -1.84 12.72 -10.47
CA ASP A 89 -1.37 14.06 -10.82
C ASP A 89 -1.96 14.53 -12.16
N ILE A 90 -2.02 13.66 -13.14
CA ILE A 90 -2.60 13.95 -14.46
C ILE A 90 -4.11 14.19 -14.36
N VAL A 91 -4.86 13.29 -13.73
CA VAL A 91 -6.33 13.34 -13.69
C VAL A 91 -6.83 14.48 -12.81
N PHE A 92 -6.21 14.69 -11.66
CA PHE A 92 -6.61 15.73 -10.72
C PHE A 92 -5.92 17.06 -10.95
N LYS A 93 -5.03 17.16 -11.95
CA LYS A 93 -4.26 18.37 -12.26
C LYS A 93 -3.52 18.92 -11.04
N ARG A 94 -2.88 18.01 -10.30
CA ARG A 94 -2.09 18.31 -9.10
C ARG A 94 -0.66 17.85 -9.31
N SER A 95 0.25 18.31 -8.46
CA SER A 95 1.62 17.81 -8.36
C SER A 95 1.84 17.18 -7.00
N ASN A 96 2.66 16.12 -6.94
CA ASN A 96 3.00 15.43 -5.69
C ASN A 96 1.78 14.94 -4.89
N SER A 97 0.78 14.35 -5.55
CA SER A 97 -0.43 13.83 -4.88
C SER A 97 -0.11 12.82 -3.78
N LYS A 98 0.97 12.05 -3.91
CA LYS A 98 1.47 11.15 -2.84
C LYS A 98 1.79 11.89 -1.54
N GLN A 99 2.29 13.12 -1.65
CA GLN A 99 2.60 13.98 -0.49
C GLN A 99 1.37 14.77 0.00
N GLN A 100 0.32 14.82 -0.80
CA GLN A 100 -0.93 15.52 -0.54
C GLN A 100 -2.08 14.55 -0.21
N ASN A 101 -1.81 13.52 0.61
CA ASN A 101 -2.73 12.48 1.05
C ASN A 101 -3.07 11.40 0.00
N GLY A 102 -2.42 11.42 -1.18
CA GLY A 102 -2.60 10.39 -2.22
C GLY A 102 -4.01 10.29 -2.76
N ALA A 103 -4.27 9.25 -3.52
CA ALA A 103 -5.59 9.01 -4.12
C ALA A 103 -6.70 8.88 -3.07
N VAL A 104 -6.47 8.19 -1.97
CA VAL A 104 -7.48 8.00 -0.92
C VAL A 104 -7.94 9.34 -0.32
N GLY A 105 -7.01 10.25 -0.08
CA GLY A 105 -7.34 11.59 0.44
C GLY A 105 -8.11 12.41 -0.58
N ILE A 106 -7.67 12.42 -1.84
CA ILE A 106 -8.32 13.17 -2.90
C ILE A 106 -9.74 12.65 -3.17
N LEU A 107 -9.89 11.34 -3.30
CA LEU A 107 -11.18 10.72 -3.66
C LEU A 107 -12.21 10.75 -2.53
N THR A 108 -11.78 10.86 -1.29
CA THR A 108 -12.67 10.97 -0.12
C THR A 108 -12.83 12.40 0.39
N ASP A 109 -12.28 13.38 -0.33
CA ASP A 109 -12.25 14.79 0.11
C ASP A 109 -11.67 14.93 1.53
N ASN A 110 -10.58 14.21 1.77
CA ASN A 110 -9.86 14.14 3.06
C ASN A 110 -10.67 13.61 4.26
N VAL A 111 -11.79 12.94 4.03
CA VAL A 111 -12.48 12.19 5.09
C VAL A 111 -11.57 11.09 5.62
N ILE A 112 -10.82 10.44 4.72
CA ILE A 112 -9.76 9.51 5.06
C ILE A 112 -8.47 10.04 4.44
N ASN A 113 -7.50 10.46 5.25
CA ASN A 113 -6.20 10.82 4.76
C ASN A 113 -5.27 9.60 4.66
N ARG A 114 -4.14 9.75 4.00
CA ARG A 114 -3.19 8.65 3.78
C ARG A 114 -2.62 8.11 5.09
N THR A 115 -2.36 8.97 6.06
CA THR A 115 -1.84 8.58 7.38
C THR A 115 -2.83 7.67 8.11
N ASP A 116 -4.08 8.06 8.20
CA ASP A 116 -5.14 7.26 8.85
C ASP A 116 -5.35 5.93 8.11
N TYR A 117 -5.34 5.97 6.81
CA TYR A 117 -5.51 4.80 5.95
C TYR A 117 -4.44 3.72 6.22
N TYR A 118 -3.17 4.11 6.28
CA TYR A 118 -2.07 3.20 6.59
C TYR A 118 -1.99 2.84 8.06
N SER A 119 -2.23 3.78 8.97
CA SER A 119 -2.19 3.53 10.41
C SER A 119 -3.17 2.46 10.84
N HIS A 120 -4.38 2.46 10.27
CA HIS A 120 -5.37 1.41 10.53
C HIS A 120 -4.83 0.02 10.19
N ALA A 121 -4.23 -0.15 9.02
CA ALA A 121 -3.66 -1.43 8.59
C ALA A 121 -2.43 -1.82 9.43
N ILE A 122 -1.60 -0.86 9.82
CA ILE A 122 -0.44 -1.12 10.70
C ILE A 122 -0.91 -1.63 12.07
N ILE A 123 -1.93 -1.04 12.65
CA ILE A 123 -2.52 -1.48 13.93
C ILE A 123 -3.00 -2.95 13.80
N LEU A 124 -3.66 -3.29 12.70
CA LEU A 124 -4.09 -4.66 12.45
C LEU A 124 -2.90 -5.63 12.29
N ALA A 125 -1.86 -5.22 11.61
CA ALA A 125 -0.65 -6.02 11.47
C ALA A 125 0.11 -6.23 12.79
N LEU A 126 -0.09 -5.36 13.77
CA LEU A 126 0.51 -5.48 15.10
C LEU A 126 -0.22 -6.46 16.01
N ILE A 127 -1.41 -6.93 15.66
CA ILE A 127 -2.23 -7.80 16.52
C ILE A 127 -1.46 -9.01 17.06
N PRO A 128 -0.69 -9.79 16.27
CA PRO A 128 0.07 -10.92 16.82
C PRO A 128 1.13 -10.51 17.85
N PHE A 129 1.67 -9.30 17.75
CA PHE A 129 2.71 -8.81 18.66
C PHE A 129 2.15 -8.22 19.94
N THR A 130 0.89 -7.82 19.95
CA THR A 130 0.17 -7.34 21.14
C THR A 130 -0.63 -8.42 21.84
N ASN A 131 -0.74 -9.59 21.24
CA ASN A 131 -1.47 -10.76 21.76
C ASN A 131 -0.59 -12.02 21.65
N THR A 132 0.64 -11.95 22.12
CA THR A 132 1.65 -13.00 21.89
C THR A 132 1.24 -14.39 22.36
N LYS A 133 0.37 -14.48 23.37
CA LYS A 133 -0.13 -15.77 23.88
C LYS A 133 -1.12 -16.45 22.94
N LEU A 134 -1.68 -15.73 21.98
CA LEU A 134 -2.66 -16.26 21.03
C LEU A 134 -2.03 -16.66 19.69
N TYR A 135 -0.80 -16.24 19.45
CA TYR A 135 -0.12 -16.44 18.17
C TYR A 135 1.25 -17.18 18.37
#